data_78cb3018904c4f924005615b02d1f8ca
#
_entry.id   78cb3018904c4f924005615b02d1f8ca
#
_cell.length_a   1.000
_cell.length_b   1.000
_cell.length_c   1.000
_cell.angle_alpha   90.00
_cell.angle_beta   90.00
_cell.angle_gamma   90.00
#
_symmetry.space_group_name_H-M   'P 1'
#
loop_
_entity.id
_entity.type
_entity.pdbx_description
1 polymer ?
#
loop_
_entity_poly.entity_id
_entity_poly.type
_entity_poly.pdbx_seq_one_letter_code
_entity_poly.pdbx_strand_id
1 'polypeptide(L)'
;MIRTFTPAVAAIGAAVLAFAAAPAAADPVDGSCALPGGPRVQVNVTGLKDRTGRLKLELYPANEADFLKDDRSLVREGKPFRRVWATMPASGPVTLCIRAPSAGQWALLFTHDRDGKNKFNFWQDGAGFPSNQRLGRSRPKVRQALVNVAASGGQITVRAQYLKGLGGFGPLD
;
A
#
# COMPACT_ATOMS: atom_id res chain seq x y z
N MET A 1 34.48 -77.48 33.61
CA MET A 1 33.59 -77.00 32.53
C MET A 1 33.20 -75.57 32.87
N ILE A 2 33.86 -74.64 32.27
CA ILE A 2 33.64 -73.17 32.52
C ILE A 2 32.95 -72.61 31.28
N ARG A 3 31.70 -72.18 31.41
CA ARG A 3 30.96 -71.52 30.32
C ARG A 3 31.19 -69.98 30.44
N THR A 4 31.82 -69.44 29.44
CA THR A 4 32.00 -68.01 29.27
C THR A 4 30.74 -67.43 28.63
N PHE A 5 30.11 -66.49 29.34
CA PHE A 5 29.04 -65.63 28.83
C PHE A 5 29.63 -64.39 28.19
N THR A 6 29.36 -64.16 26.92
CA THR A 6 29.71 -62.91 26.19
C THR A 6 28.49 -61.97 26.26
N PRO A 7 28.61 -60.75 26.73
CA PRO A 7 27.50 -59.80 26.67
C PRO A 7 27.40 -59.16 25.27
N ALA A 8 26.23 -59.18 24.66
CA ALA A 8 25.90 -58.49 23.43
C ALA A 8 25.65 -57.00 23.76
N VAL A 9 26.45 -56.11 23.18
CA VAL A 9 26.26 -54.66 23.27
C VAL A 9 25.28 -54.22 22.16
N ALA A 10 24.07 -53.84 22.54
CA ALA A 10 23.10 -53.28 21.64
C ALA A 10 23.43 -51.78 21.41
N ALA A 11 23.83 -51.41 20.21
CA ALA A 11 24.03 -50.05 19.78
C ALA A 11 22.67 -49.39 19.46
N ILE A 12 22.22 -48.47 20.29
CA ILE A 12 21.02 -47.65 20.03
C ILE A 12 21.45 -46.48 19.13
N GLY A 13 21.15 -46.57 17.84
CA GLY A 13 21.32 -45.48 16.88
C GLY A 13 20.28 -44.39 17.10
N ALA A 14 20.69 -43.25 17.61
CA ALA A 14 19.83 -42.07 17.67
C ALA A 14 19.70 -41.43 16.28
N ALA A 15 18.53 -41.58 15.65
CA ALA A 15 18.20 -40.86 14.42
C ALA A 15 17.92 -39.38 14.74
N VAL A 16 18.82 -38.48 14.35
CA VAL A 16 18.63 -37.03 14.45
C VAL A 16 17.74 -36.62 13.27
N LEU A 17 16.46 -36.34 13.52
CA LEU A 17 15.56 -35.69 12.58
C LEU A 17 15.97 -34.22 12.41
N ALA A 18 16.66 -33.92 11.31
CA ALA A 18 16.92 -32.52 10.91
C ALA A 18 15.61 -31.89 10.42
N PHE A 19 14.98 -31.07 11.24
CA PHE A 19 13.91 -30.18 10.80
C PHE A 19 14.53 -29.11 9.90
N ALA A 20 14.36 -29.25 8.60
CA ALA A 20 14.60 -28.16 7.66
C ALA A 20 13.58 -27.04 7.95
N ALA A 21 14.03 -25.94 8.54
CA ALA A 21 13.22 -24.74 8.67
C ALA A 21 12.88 -24.24 7.26
N ALA A 22 11.60 -24.27 6.89
CA ALA A 22 11.13 -23.64 5.68
C ALA A 22 11.49 -22.14 5.76
N PRO A 23 12.00 -21.52 4.67
CA PRO A 23 12.24 -20.09 4.67
C PRO A 23 10.93 -19.37 4.98
N ALA A 24 10.93 -18.52 6.02
CA ALA A 24 9.81 -17.65 6.32
C ALA A 24 9.54 -16.84 5.06
N ALA A 25 8.31 -16.94 4.53
CA ALA A 25 7.88 -16.07 3.45
C ALA A 25 8.03 -14.63 3.94
N ALA A 26 8.84 -13.83 3.25
CA ALA A 26 8.96 -12.41 3.57
C ALA A 26 7.56 -11.80 3.52
N ASP A 27 7.20 -11.04 4.56
CA ASP A 27 5.94 -10.31 4.58
C ASP A 27 5.85 -9.46 3.30
N PRO A 28 4.68 -9.44 2.62
CA PRO A 28 4.53 -8.67 1.39
C PRO A 28 4.84 -7.21 1.70
N VAL A 29 5.73 -6.61 0.91
CA VAL A 29 6.08 -5.20 1.02
C VAL A 29 4.81 -4.38 0.97
N ASP A 30 4.63 -3.49 1.93
CA ASP A 30 3.49 -2.58 1.99
C ASP A 30 3.33 -1.86 0.64
N GLY A 31 2.09 -1.79 0.12
CA GLY A 31 1.83 -1.30 -1.25
C GLY A 31 2.09 -2.30 -2.38
N SER A 32 2.58 -3.50 -2.10
CA SER A 32 2.80 -4.55 -3.09
C SER A 32 1.48 -5.09 -3.66
N CYS A 33 1.48 -5.40 -4.97
CA CYS A 33 0.35 -6.05 -5.65
C CYS A 33 0.36 -7.60 -5.56
N ALA A 34 1.37 -8.18 -4.93
CA ALA A 34 1.51 -9.64 -4.78
C ALA A 34 0.54 -10.27 -3.75
N LEU A 35 -0.31 -9.47 -3.10
CA LEU A 35 -1.27 -9.94 -2.10
C LEU A 35 -2.35 -10.81 -2.75
N PRO A 36 -2.64 -12.01 -2.21
CA PRO A 36 -3.68 -12.87 -2.74
C PRO A 36 -5.08 -12.30 -2.46
N GLY A 37 -5.98 -12.45 -3.42
CA GLY A 37 -7.44 -12.32 -3.33
C GLY A 37 -8.04 -11.15 -2.55
N GLY A 38 -9.35 -10.96 -2.70
CA GLY A 38 -10.17 -10.01 -1.95
C GLY A 38 -10.21 -8.59 -2.55
N PRO A 39 -11.03 -7.71 -1.95
CA PRO A 39 -11.24 -6.35 -2.46
C PRO A 39 -9.97 -5.52 -2.36
N ARG A 40 -9.40 -5.16 -3.51
CA ARG A 40 -8.19 -4.35 -3.60
C ARG A 40 -8.25 -3.42 -4.80
N VAL A 41 -7.50 -2.34 -4.74
CA VAL A 41 -7.29 -1.44 -5.87
C VAL A 41 -5.83 -1.48 -6.27
N GLN A 42 -5.56 -1.83 -7.53
CA GLN A 42 -4.28 -1.59 -8.17
C GLN A 42 -4.31 -0.20 -8.78
N VAL A 43 -3.35 0.62 -8.41
CA VAL A 43 -3.22 1.99 -8.87
C VAL A 43 -1.97 2.12 -9.74
N ASN A 44 -2.16 2.38 -11.02
CA ASN A 44 -1.08 2.75 -11.92
C ASN A 44 -0.89 4.26 -11.85
N VAL A 45 0.29 4.69 -11.45
CA VAL A 45 0.60 6.12 -11.28
C VAL A 45 1.31 6.66 -12.50
N THR A 46 0.83 7.79 -13.00
CA THR A 46 1.42 8.53 -14.12
C THR A 46 1.72 9.97 -13.72
N GLY A 47 2.48 10.69 -14.54
CA GLY A 47 2.75 12.12 -14.33
C GLY A 47 3.60 12.44 -13.10
N LEU A 48 4.44 11.51 -12.65
CA LEU A 48 5.38 11.77 -11.56
C LEU A 48 6.42 12.81 -11.99
N LYS A 49 6.71 13.75 -11.10
CA LYS A 49 7.69 14.83 -11.31
C LYS A 49 9.13 14.30 -11.38
N ASP A 50 9.45 13.36 -10.52
CA ASP A 50 10.75 12.73 -10.39
C ASP A 50 10.63 11.40 -9.62
N ARG A 51 11.75 10.82 -9.24
CA ARG A 51 11.84 9.54 -8.50
C ARG A 51 12.38 9.73 -7.08
N THR A 52 12.15 10.88 -6.46
CA THR A 52 12.57 11.14 -5.07
C THR A 52 11.47 10.75 -4.08
N GLY A 53 11.86 10.50 -2.82
CA GLY A 53 10.93 10.22 -1.74
C GLY A 53 10.25 8.86 -1.85
N ARG A 54 8.98 8.80 -1.47
CA ARG A 54 8.17 7.58 -1.40
C ARG A 54 6.73 7.82 -1.85
N LEU A 55 5.99 6.74 -1.98
CA LEU A 55 4.62 6.76 -2.47
C LEU A 55 3.66 6.33 -1.38
N LYS A 56 2.46 6.87 -1.39
CA LYS A 56 1.43 6.56 -0.41
C LYS A 56 0.07 6.42 -1.10
N LEU A 57 -0.71 5.40 -0.71
CA LEU A 57 -2.14 5.32 -0.98
C LEU A 57 -2.92 5.34 0.32
N GLU A 58 -4.04 6.01 0.31
CA GLU A 58 -4.97 6.08 1.42
C GLU A 58 -6.39 5.84 0.92
N LEU A 59 -7.15 5.01 1.67
CA LEU A 59 -8.59 4.82 1.48
C LEU A 59 -9.35 5.36 2.67
N TYR A 60 -10.31 6.22 2.38
CA TYR A 60 -11.24 6.84 3.31
C TYR A 60 -12.67 6.35 3.07
N PRO A 61 -13.58 6.48 4.04
CA PRO A 61 -15.00 6.36 3.77
C PRO A 61 -15.44 7.30 2.65
N ALA A 62 -16.37 6.84 1.80
CA ALA A 62 -16.81 7.56 0.61
C ALA A 62 -17.83 8.69 0.94
N ASN A 63 -17.51 9.56 1.90
CA ASN A 63 -18.34 10.69 2.28
C ASN A 63 -17.49 11.93 2.58
N GLU A 64 -18.09 13.10 2.45
CA GLU A 64 -17.36 14.39 2.59
C GLU A 64 -16.88 14.66 4.01
N ALA A 65 -17.57 14.13 5.03
CA ALA A 65 -17.21 14.37 6.43
C ALA A 65 -15.93 13.64 6.86
N ASP A 66 -15.71 12.45 6.30
CA ASP A 66 -14.57 11.61 6.64
C ASP A 66 -13.40 11.75 5.65
N PHE A 67 -13.67 12.24 4.43
CA PHE A 67 -12.64 12.40 3.40
C PHE A 67 -11.58 13.45 3.80
N LEU A 68 -10.31 13.05 3.75
CA LEU A 68 -9.15 13.85 4.18
C LEU A 68 -9.21 14.30 5.66
N LYS A 69 -9.96 13.60 6.49
CA LYS A 69 -9.91 13.74 7.93
C LYS A 69 -8.64 13.10 8.49
N ASP A 70 -8.17 13.60 9.61
CA ASP A 70 -7.01 13.04 10.31
C ASP A 70 -7.21 11.54 10.60
N ASP A 71 -6.21 10.73 10.28
CA ASP A 71 -6.28 9.28 10.36
C ASP A 71 -6.48 8.78 11.81
N ARG A 72 -5.84 9.42 12.80
CA ARG A 72 -6.02 9.06 14.21
C ARG A 72 -7.45 9.35 14.66
N SER A 73 -8.05 10.41 14.13
CA SER A 73 -9.46 10.74 14.41
C SER A 73 -10.39 9.69 13.81
N LEU A 74 -10.16 9.27 12.55
CA LEU A 74 -10.94 8.22 11.91
C LEU A 74 -10.86 6.90 12.69
N VAL A 75 -9.66 6.47 13.06
CA VAL A 75 -9.44 5.24 13.83
C VAL A 75 -10.13 5.31 15.20
N ARG A 76 -10.01 6.42 15.92
CA ARG A 76 -10.64 6.62 17.22
C ARG A 76 -12.18 6.59 17.13
N GLU A 77 -12.74 7.05 16.01
CA GLU A 77 -14.19 7.01 15.74
C GLU A 77 -14.66 5.66 15.17
N GLY A 78 -13.80 4.66 15.09
CA GLY A 78 -14.11 3.35 14.51
C GLY A 78 -14.39 3.37 13.01
N LYS A 79 -13.96 4.44 12.30
CA LYS A 79 -14.15 4.57 10.86
C LYS A 79 -13.14 3.72 10.10
N PRO A 80 -13.56 3.03 9.05
CA PRO A 80 -12.64 2.26 8.23
C PRO A 80 -11.69 3.18 7.46
N PHE A 81 -10.40 3.03 7.73
CA PHE A 81 -9.32 3.75 7.06
C PHE A 81 -8.19 2.77 6.74
N ARG A 82 -7.55 2.94 5.59
CA ARG A 82 -6.37 2.16 5.20
C ARG A 82 -5.31 3.08 4.60
N ARG A 83 -4.06 2.77 4.90
CA ARG A 83 -2.89 3.43 4.33
C ARG A 83 -1.84 2.39 3.98
N VAL A 84 -1.20 2.55 2.84
CA VAL A 84 -0.02 1.77 2.45
C VAL A 84 1.05 2.72 1.94
N TRP A 85 2.29 2.33 2.17
CA TRP A 85 3.48 2.99 1.68
C TRP A 85 4.19 2.12 0.66
N ALA A 86 4.88 2.73 -0.26
CA ALA A 86 5.76 2.04 -1.18
C ALA A 86 7.02 2.87 -1.44
N THR A 87 8.13 2.18 -1.58
CA THR A 87 9.38 2.78 -2.05
C THR A 87 9.23 3.24 -3.48
N MET A 88 9.78 4.41 -3.82
CA MET A 88 9.82 4.87 -5.20
C MET A 88 10.75 3.96 -6.02
N PRO A 89 10.27 3.29 -7.08
CA PRO A 89 11.14 2.51 -7.95
C PRO A 89 12.07 3.42 -8.74
N ALA A 90 13.33 3.00 -8.92
CA ALA A 90 14.34 3.79 -9.62
C ALA A 90 13.97 4.04 -11.09
N SER A 91 13.24 3.12 -11.74
CA SER A 91 12.82 3.21 -13.14
C SER A 91 11.54 2.42 -13.39
N GLY A 92 11.01 2.51 -14.62
CA GLY A 92 9.86 1.73 -15.07
C GLY A 92 8.51 2.23 -14.58
N PRO A 93 7.43 1.48 -14.82
CA PRO A 93 6.09 1.79 -14.36
C PRO A 93 5.98 1.86 -12.85
N VAL A 94 5.12 2.72 -12.34
CA VAL A 94 4.80 2.82 -10.91
C VAL A 94 3.42 2.28 -10.66
N THR A 95 3.36 1.19 -9.91
CA THR A 95 2.12 0.50 -9.56
C THR A 95 2.12 0.18 -8.07
N LEU A 96 1.03 0.54 -7.39
CA LEU A 96 0.80 0.25 -5.99
C LEU A 96 -0.54 -0.44 -5.82
N CYS A 97 -0.66 -1.26 -4.77
CA CYS A 97 -1.94 -1.86 -4.42
C CYS A 97 -2.33 -1.53 -2.98
N ILE A 98 -3.61 -1.28 -2.77
CA ILE A 98 -4.19 -1.11 -1.46
C ILE A 98 -5.42 -2.01 -1.29
N ARG A 99 -5.48 -2.74 -0.17
CA ARG A 99 -6.63 -3.57 0.18
C ARG A 99 -7.71 -2.71 0.79
N ALA A 100 -8.92 -2.75 0.22
CA ALA A 100 -10.09 -2.12 0.82
C ALA A 100 -10.61 -2.97 2.00
N PRO A 101 -11.21 -2.35 3.03
CA PRO A 101 -11.86 -3.07 4.12
C PRO A 101 -12.98 -3.99 3.67
N SER A 102 -13.71 -3.59 2.62
CA SER A 102 -14.78 -4.36 1.97
C SER A 102 -14.90 -3.97 0.51
N ALA A 103 -15.60 -4.79 -0.30
CA ALA A 103 -16.09 -4.35 -1.59
C ALA A 103 -17.08 -3.17 -1.41
N GLY A 104 -17.13 -2.27 -2.38
CA GLY A 104 -17.97 -1.09 -2.33
C GLY A 104 -17.27 0.18 -2.76
N GLN A 105 -17.87 1.32 -2.44
CA GLN A 105 -17.34 2.64 -2.79
C GLN A 105 -16.43 3.18 -1.70
N TRP A 106 -15.25 3.68 -2.10
CA TRP A 106 -14.23 4.27 -1.25
C TRP A 106 -13.75 5.59 -1.84
N ALA A 107 -13.13 6.43 -1.02
CA ALA A 107 -12.39 7.61 -1.51
C ALA A 107 -10.89 7.32 -1.43
N LEU A 108 -10.21 7.37 -2.59
CA LEU A 108 -8.78 7.06 -2.72
C LEU A 108 -7.97 8.33 -2.93
N LEU A 109 -6.91 8.48 -2.15
CA LEU A 109 -5.87 9.48 -2.33
C LEU A 109 -4.53 8.79 -2.64
N PHE A 110 -3.89 9.25 -3.70
CA PHE A 110 -2.48 9.00 -3.97
C PHE A 110 -1.66 10.19 -3.54
N THR A 111 -0.52 9.96 -2.87
CA THR A 111 0.46 10.98 -2.52
C THR A 111 1.86 10.57 -2.97
N HIS A 112 2.57 11.48 -3.63
CA HIS A 112 4.00 11.42 -3.83
C HIS A 112 4.67 12.25 -2.72
N ASP A 113 5.06 11.61 -1.62
CA ASP A 113 5.73 12.19 -0.45
C ASP A 113 7.22 12.37 -0.77
N ARG A 114 7.57 13.50 -1.40
CA ARG A 114 8.90 13.75 -1.93
C ARG A 114 9.93 14.11 -0.86
N ASP A 115 9.50 14.71 0.24
CA ASP A 115 10.40 15.05 1.36
C ASP A 115 10.46 13.95 2.45
N GLY A 116 9.66 12.90 2.33
CA GLY A 116 9.65 11.74 3.24
C GLY A 116 9.11 12.02 4.64
N LYS A 117 8.48 13.17 4.88
CA LYS A 117 8.07 13.61 6.24
C LYS A 117 6.70 13.13 6.67
N ASN A 118 5.97 12.39 5.83
CA ASN A 118 4.62 11.88 6.13
C ASN A 118 3.54 12.96 6.35
N LYS A 119 3.89 14.23 6.27
CA LYS A 119 2.97 15.35 6.31
C LYS A 119 2.97 16.00 4.93
N PHE A 120 1.79 16.10 4.30
CA PHE A 120 1.68 16.66 2.97
C PHE A 120 2.28 18.08 2.89
N ASN A 121 3.28 18.25 2.06
CA ASN A 121 3.96 19.50 1.79
C ASN A 121 3.50 20.07 0.45
N PHE A 122 2.67 21.10 0.49
CA PHE A 122 2.10 21.72 -0.71
C PHE A 122 3.12 22.15 -1.75
N TRP A 123 4.34 22.50 -1.32
CA TRP A 123 5.38 23.01 -2.21
C TRP A 123 6.20 21.93 -2.89
N GLN A 124 6.25 20.75 -2.31
CA GLN A 124 7.12 19.68 -2.76
C GLN A 124 6.36 18.46 -3.24
N ASP A 125 5.31 18.05 -2.52
CA ASP A 125 4.63 16.79 -2.74
C ASP A 125 3.63 16.85 -3.91
N GLY A 126 3.33 15.67 -4.42
CA GLY A 126 2.29 15.47 -5.42
C GLY A 126 1.07 14.77 -4.83
N ALA A 127 -0.09 15.06 -5.39
CA ALA A 127 -1.33 14.36 -5.06
C ALA A 127 -2.08 13.93 -6.32
N GLY A 128 -2.89 12.88 -6.22
CA GLY A 128 -3.72 12.41 -7.32
C GLY A 128 -4.96 11.68 -6.82
N PHE A 129 -6.00 11.70 -7.66
CA PHE A 129 -7.29 11.09 -7.36
C PHE A 129 -7.83 10.33 -8.56
N PRO A 130 -8.72 9.35 -8.37
CA PRO A 130 -9.30 8.53 -9.45
C PRO A 130 -9.93 9.30 -10.59
N SER A 131 -10.54 10.47 -10.33
CA SER A 131 -11.16 11.28 -11.37
C SER A 131 -10.16 11.89 -12.36
N ASN A 132 -8.90 12.01 -11.98
CA ASN A 132 -7.84 12.73 -12.72
C ASN A 132 -8.20 14.20 -13.08
N GLN A 133 -9.24 14.75 -12.46
CA GLN A 133 -9.59 16.16 -12.63
C GLN A 133 -8.51 17.06 -12.03
N ARG A 134 -8.31 18.23 -12.65
CA ARG A 134 -7.40 19.24 -12.11
C ARG A 134 -7.85 19.66 -10.71
N LEU A 135 -6.93 19.62 -9.74
CA LEU A 135 -7.23 19.92 -8.34
C LEU A 135 -7.34 21.43 -8.05
N GLY A 136 -6.55 22.25 -8.75
CA GLY A 136 -6.59 23.69 -8.56
C GLY A 136 -6.11 24.14 -7.18
N ARG A 137 -6.83 25.09 -6.57
CA ARG A 137 -6.48 25.69 -5.27
C ARG A 137 -7.38 25.27 -4.12
N SER A 138 -8.54 24.73 -4.43
CA SER A 138 -9.54 24.36 -3.43
C SER A 138 -9.23 23.00 -2.80
N ARG A 139 -9.68 22.80 -1.57
CA ARG A 139 -9.67 21.48 -0.95
C ARG A 139 -10.43 20.51 -1.87
N PRO A 140 -9.84 19.35 -2.20
CA PRO A 140 -10.51 18.34 -3.01
C PRO A 140 -11.82 17.88 -2.36
N LYS A 141 -12.81 17.59 -3.20
CA LYS A 141 -14.10 17.04 -2.78
C LYS A 141 -14.09 15.52 -2.92
N VAL A 142 -14.83 14.83 -2.05
CA VAL A 142 -14.91 13.36 -2.06
C VAL A 142 -15.24 12.79 -3.45
N ARG A 143 -16.12 13.45 -4.22
CA ARG A 143 -16.49 13.02 -5.59
C ARG A 143 -15.31 12.85 -6.55
N GLN A 144 -14.20 13.58 -6.33
CA GLN A 144 -12.99 13.47 -7.14
C GLN A 144 -12.18 12.22 -6.80
N ALA A 145 -12.38 11.69 -5.61
CA ALA A 145 -11.63 10.58 -5.02
C ALA A 145 -12.37 9.23 -5.11
N LEU A 146 -13.64 9.22 -5.52
CA LEU A 146 -14.44 8.00 -5.50
C LEU A 146 -13.88 6.91 -6.42
N VAL A 147 -13.82 5.70 -5.89
CA VAL A 147 -13.47 4.46 -6.58
C VAL A 147 -14.40 3.33 -6.14
N ASN A 148 -14.91 2.55 -7.09
CA ASN A 148 -15.69 1.35 -6.80
C ASN A 148 -14.73 0.15 -6.75
N VAL A 149 -14.68 -0.53 -5.63
CA VAL A 149 -13.82 -1.70 -5.40
C VAL A 149 -14.68 -2.95 -5.43
N ALA A 150 -14.49 -3.78 -6.48
CA ALA A 150 -15.16 -5.07 -6.58
C ALA A 150 -14.57 -6.08 -5.58
N ALA A 151 -15.31 -7.14 -5.25
CA ALA A 151 -14.83 -8.22 -4.39
C ALA A 151 -13.59 -8.92 -4.98
N SER A 152 -13.50 -9.01 -6.30
CA SER A 152 -12.34 -9.52 -7.04
C SER A 152 -11.17 -8.53 -7.15
N GLY A 153 -11.39 -7.29 -6.70
CA GLY A 153 -10.46 -6.18 -6.90
C GLY A 153 -10.70 -5.42 -8.19
N GLY A 154 -9.87 -4.40 -8.44
CA GLY A 154 -9.93 -3.56 -9.63
C GLY A 154 -8.62 -2.84 -9.89
N GLN A 155 -8.55 -2.20 -11.06
CA GLN A 155 -7.39 -1.42 -11.49
C GLN A 155 -7.84 -0.05 -11.95
N ILE A 156 -7.08 0.97 -11.57
CA ILE A 156 -7.28 2.36 -11.99
C ILE A 156 -5.95 3.02 -12.36
N THR A 157 -6.03 4.12 -13.08
CA THR A 157 -4.88 4.99 -13.32
C THR A 157 -5.09 6.32 -12.62
N VAL A 158 -4.09 6.76 -11.86
CA VAL A 158 -4.08 8.05 -11.18
C VAL A 158 -2.91 8.89 -11.71
N ARG A 159 -3.22 10.11 -12.16
CA ARG A 159 -2.21 11.08 -12.58
C ARG A 159 -1.81 11.96 -11.40
N ALA A 160 -0.53 11.96 -11.08
CA ALA A 160 0.05 12.84 -10.08
C ALA A 160 -0.04 14.31 -10.54
N GLN A 161 -0.37 15.19 -9.62
CA GLN A 161 -0.47 16.64 -9.82
C GLN A 161 0.36 17.34 -8.77
N TYR A 162 0.95 18.47 -9.14
CA TYR A 162 1.85 19.25 -8.29
C TYR A 162 1.45 20.73 -8.33
N LEU A 163 1.89 21.49 -7.36
CA LEU A 163 1.66 22.92 -7.34
C LEU A 163 2.35 23.60 -8.55
N LYS A 164 1.56 24.29 -9.36
CA LYS A 164 2.00 25.06 -10.55
C LYS A 164 1.77 26.56 -10.30
N GLY A 165 2.56 27.15 -9.42
CA GLY A 165 2.48 28.58 -9.10
C GLY A 165 1.06 29.03 -8.76
N LEU A 166 0.63 30.16 -9.35
CA LEU A 166 -0.69 30.74 -9.10
C LEU A 166 -1.86 29.87 -9.62
N GLY A 167 -1.61 28.90 -10.48
CA GLY A 167 -2.65 28.01 -11.02
C GLY A 167 -3.13 26.92 -10.05
N GLY A 168 -2.49 26.76 -8.88
CA GLY A 168 -2.77 25.68 -7.95
C GLY A 168 -2.23 24.33 -8.45
N PHE A 169 -2.75 23.25 -7.89
CA PHE A 169 -2.35 21.89 -8.28
C PHE A 169 -2.87 21.54 -9.67
N GLY A 170 -1.99 20.95 -10.48
CA GLY A 170 -2.30 20.47 -11.81
C GLY A 170 -1.29 19.43 -12.29
N PRO A 171 -1.63 18.67 -13.36
CA PRO A 171 -0.71 17.76 -13.98
C PRO A 171 0.50 18.49 -14.53
N LEU A 172 1.65 17.82 -14.53
CA LEU A 172 2.81 18.24 -15.31
C LEU A 172 2.54 17.90 -16.77
N ASP A 173 2.90 18.81 -17.65
CA ASP A 173 2.76 18.67 -19.12
C ASP A 173 3.79 17.70 -19.65
#